data_134a95e2cc2cc1a6a0b35c71ea64e2ad
#
_entry.id   134a95e2cc2cc1a6a0b35c71ea64e2ad
#
_cell.length_a   1.000
_cell.length_b   1.000
_cell.length_c   1.000
_cell.angle_alpha   90.00
_cell.angle_beta   90.00
_cell.angle_gamma   90.00
#
_symmetry.space_group_name_H-M   'P 1'
#
loop_
_entity.id
_entity.type
_entity.pdbx_description
1 polymer ?
#
loop_
_entity_poly.entity_id
_entity_poly.type
_entity_poly.pdbx_seq_one_letter_code
_entity_poly.pdbx_strand_id
1 'polypeptide(L)'
;MLVSLILATAAIAEHLGGGVGWSTTDEFTDPTRPLDMVAMLGSVALMLPAAVLGSRWGGGAPGIIHSTSRRIRWKLIWRPAAVVFPIYTISIAATFLLTGAEGFSWPGLNLRTTAVLAVIIILTPLQCAAEEYVFRGLAQQTLGTWLKSPAWGILVPVPFFMIGHEYGWLGQIDIAVFAICMGLLVWKSGGLELPIVLHTANNLSLFLLSPFNPSILEQGDVAPSRFLISVTLTIVMTAATWVWLSRTDTRRGPAVAEPPRDQPEEAAPPVVV
;
A
#
# COMPACT_ATOMS: atom_id res chain seq x y z
N MET A 1 -21.10 -6.29 -5.25
CA MET A 1 -20.33 -7.42 -5.82
C MET A 1 -19.14 -7.82 -4.93
N LEU A 2 -18.26 -6.88 -4.50
CA LEU A 2 -17.14 -7.21 -3.61
C LEU A 2 -17.61 -7.73 -2.24
N VAL A 3 -18.51 -7.02 -1.59
CA VAL A 3 -19.14 -7.43 -0.32
C VAL A 3 -19.81 -8.80 -0.43
N SER A 4 -20.50 -9.07 -1.55
CA SER A 4 -21.15 -10.37 -1.79
C SER A 4 -20.16 -11.51 -1.95
N LEU A 5 -18.98 -11.24 -2.53
CA LEU A 5 -17.91 -12.24 -2.67
C LEU A 5 -17.22 -12.52 -1.32
N ILE A 6 -17.06 -11.50 -0.49
CA ILE A 6 -16.52 -11.63 0.87
C ILE A 6 -17.47 -12.44 1.73
N LEU A 7 -18.77 -12.11 1.71
CA LEU A 7 -19.80 -12.85 2.43
C LEU A 7 -19.89 -14.30 1.96
N ALA A 8 -19.78 -14.55 0.64
CA ALA A 8 -19.76 -15.90 0.09
C ALA A 8 -18.52 -16.69 0.51
N THR A 9 -17.32 -16.08 0.48
CA THR A 9 -16.10 -16.75 0.95
C THR A 9 -16.11 -16.98 2.45
N ALA A 10 -16.63 -16.05 3.25
CA ALA A 10 -16.83 -16.24 4.68
C ALA A 10 -17.81 -17.38 4.98
N ALA A 11 -18.97 -17.41 4.30
CA ALA A 11 -19.97 -18.46 4.47
C ALA A 11 -19.45 -19.85 4.03
N ILE A 12 -18.68 -19.93 2.94
CA ILE A 12 -18.04 -21.17 2.50
C ILE A 12 -17.00 -21.64 3.52
N ALA A 13 -16.19 -20.73 4.05
CA ALA A 13 -15.16 -21.03 5.05
C ALA A 13 -15.80 -21.46 6.38
N GLU A 14 -16.91 -20.84 6.79
CA GLU A 14 -17.69 -21.22 7.97
C GLU A 14 -18.32 -22.62 7.79
N HIS A 15 -18.84 -22.91 6.59
CA HIS A 15 -19.40 -24.22 6.27
C HIS A 15 -18.34 -25.34 6.22
N LEU A 16 -17.16 -25.05 5.69
CA LEU A 16 -16.03 -25.99 5.62
C LEU A 16 -15.27 -26.11 6.94
N GLY A 17 -15.30 -25.06 7.78
CA GLY A 17 -14.62 -24.97 9.08
C GLY A 17 -15.47 -25.41 10.28
N GLY A 18 -16.67 -25.92 10.07
CA GLY A 18 -17.74 -26.16 11.05
C GLY A 18 -17.46 -27.08 12.26
N GLY A 19 -16.23 -27.13 12.73
CA GLY A 19 -15.80 -27.79 13.97
C GLY A 19 -14.67 -27.11 14.70
N VAL A 20 -14.08 -26.02 14.14
CA VAL A 20 -12.84 -25.42 14.66
C VAL A 20 -13.06 -24.00 15.25
N GLY A 21 -14.32 -23.55 15.42
CA GLY A 21 -14.62 -22.22 15.98
C GLY A 21 -14.15 -21.04 15.09
N TRP A 22 -14.12 -21.23 13.80
CA TRP A 22 -13.78 -20.21 12.81
C TRP A 22 -15.04 -19.41 12.41
N SER A 23 -15.72 -18.86 13.42
CA SER A 23 -16.83 -17.94 13.18
C SER A 23 -16.32 -16.54 12.89
N THR A 24 -17.05 -15.79 12.09
CA THR A 24 -16.85 -14.35 11.90
C THR A 24 -17.60 -13.54 12.95
N THR A 25 -17.22 -12.28 13.12
CA THR A 25 -18.08 -11.26 13.74
C THR A 25 -19.02 -10.67 12.68
N ASP A 26 -20.09 -10.03 13.12
CA ASP A 26 -21.04 -9.37 12.20
C ASP A 26 -20.37 -8.23 11.40
N GLU A 27 -19.33 -7.60 11.98
CA GLU A 27 -18.60 -6.47 11.39
C GLU A 27 -17.31 -6.90 10.66
N PHE A 28 -16.88 -8.17 10.78
CA PHE A 28 -15.63 -8.69 10.22
C PHE A 28 -14.38 -7.91 10.66
N THR A 29 -14.32 -7.46 11.91
CA THR A 29 -13.27 -6.57 12.42
C THR A 29 -12.43 -7.17 13.54
N ASP A 30 -12.71 -8.37 14.02
CA ASP A 30 -11.97 -9.01 15.12
C ASP A 30 -10.61 -9.55 14.64
N PRO A 31 -9.49 -8.90 15.01
CA PRO A 31 -8.16 -9.31 14.56
C PRO A 31 -7.68 -10.62 15.20
N THR A 32 -8.45 -11.21 16.10
CA THR A 32 -8.15 -12.54 16.65
C THR A 32 -8.82 -13.67 15.88
N ARG A 33 -9.63 -13.35 14.86
CA ARG A 33 -10.36 -14.31 14.03
C ARG A 33 -9.78 -14.39 12.63
N PRO A 34 -9.34 -15.58 12.17
CA PRO A 34 -8.73 -15.72 10.85
C PRO A 34 -9.62 -15.25 9.70
N LEU A 35 -10.94 -15.54 9.77
CA LEU A 35 -11.89 -15.18 8.72
C LEU A 35 -12.20 -13.69 8.67
N ASP A 36 -12.24 -13.01 9.82
CA ASP A 36 -12.39 -11.56 9.87
C ASP A 36 -11.17 -10.89 9.21
N MET A 37 -9.95 -11.38 9.51
CA MET A 37 -8.73 -10.90 8.87
C MET A 37 -8.70 -11.19 7.37
N VAL A 38 -9.21 -12.34 6.93
CA VAL A 38 -9.38 -12.63 5.49
C VAL A 38 -10.37 -11.65 4.85
N ALA A 39 -11.49 -11.39 5.49
CA ALA A 39 -12.49 -10.45 4.98
C ALA A 39 -11.91 -9.02 4.90
N MET A 40 -11.30 -8.54 5.97
CA MET A 40 -10.75 -7.20 6.09
C MET A 40 -9.61 -6.97 5.08
N LEU A 41 -8.58 -7.79 5.10
CA LEU A 41 -7.40 -7.61 4.24
C LEU A 41 -7.67 -8.09 2.80
N GLY A 42 -8.40 -9.18 2.65
CA GLY A 42 -8.71 -9.79 1.35
C GLY A 42 -9.60 -8.92 0.49
N SER A 43 -10.59 -8.22 1.08
CA SER A 43 -11.45 -7.29 0.35
C SER A 43 -10.65 -6.19 -0.35
N VAL A 44 -9.69 -5.61 0.37
CA VAL A 44 -8.82 -4.57 -0.18
C VAL A 44 -7.84 -5.19 -1.18
N ALA A 45 -7.27 -6.36 -0.89
CA ALA A 45 -6.36 -7.06 -1.80
C ALA A 45 -6.98 -7.35 -3.17
N LEU A 46 -8.30 -7.58 -3.25
CA LEU A 46 -9.02 -7.77 -4.52
C LEU A 46 -9.04 -6.52 -5.41
N MET A 47 -8.71 -5.34 -4.89
CA MET A 47 -8.52 -4.15 -5.72
C MET A 47 -7.27 -4.24 -6.60
N LEU A 48 -6.29 -5.08 -6.26
CA LEU A 48 -5.06 -5.23 -7.05
C LEU A 48 -5.33 -5.76 -8.47
N PRO A 49 -5.95 -6.93 -8.68
CA PRO A 49 -6.32 -7.36 -10.02
C PRO A 49 -7.28 -6.40 -10.72
N ALA A 50 -8.19 -5.75 -10.00
CA ALA A 50 -9.08 -4.75 -10.57
C ALA A 50 -8.32 -3.54 -11.11
N ALA A 51 -7.32 -3.03 -10.41
CA ALA A 51 -6.47 -1.94 -10.85
C ALA A 51 -5.66 -2.32 -12.11
N VAL A 52 -5.06 -3.52 -12.12
CA VAL A 52 -4.30 -4.01 -13.29
C VAL A 52 -5.19 -4.19 -14.51
N LEU A 53 -6.38 -4.78 -14.35
CA LEU A 53 -7.35 -4.94 -15.43
C LEU A 53 -7.89 -3.60 -15.91
N GLY A 54 -8.23 -2.69 -14.99
CA GLY A 54 -8.68 -1.33 -15.32
C GLY A 54 -7.66 -0.55 -16.13
N SER A 55 -6.38 -0.63 -15.77
CA SER A 55 -5.29 -0.04 -16.56
C SER A 55 -5.22 -0.60 -17.98
N ARG A 56 -5.37 -1.92 -18.14
CA ARG A 56 -5.35 -2.57 -19.45
C ARG A 56 -6.57 -2.20 -20.31
N TRP A 57 -7.76 -2.23 -19.74
CA TRP A 57 -9.00 -1.87 -20.44
C TRP A 57 -9.05 -0.38 -20.80
N GLY A 58 -8.42 0.47 -19.99
CA GLY A 58 -8.21 1.88 -20.31
C GLY A 58 -7.16 2.16 -21.39
N GLY A 59 -6.62 1.14 -22.05
CA GLY A 59 -5.61 1.29 -23.11
C GLY A 59 -4.18 1.47 -22.60
N GLY A 60 -3.93 1.28 -21.31
CA GLY A 60 -2.58 1.36 -20.73
C GLY A 60 -1.65 0.27 -21.29
N ALA A 61 -0.43 0.66 -21.66
CA ALA A 61 0.58 -0.29 -22.12
C ALA A 61 0.86 -1.35 -21.03
N PRO A 62 1.09 -2.62 -21.41
CA PRO A 62 1.37 -3.67 -20.43
C PRO A 62 2.49 -3.28 -19.47
N GLY A 63 2.24 -3.42 -18.18
CA GLY A 63 3.20 -3.13 -17.12
C GLY A 63 3.41 -1.66 -16.76
N ILE A 64 2.81 -0.71 -17.48
CA ILE A 64 2.96 0.73 -17.18
C ILE A 64 2.50 1.08 -15.76
N ILE A 65 1.48 0.39 -15.27
CA ILE A 65 0.97 0.60 -13.91
C ILE A 65 2.01 0.28 -12.82
N HIS A 66 2.94 -0.63 -13.08
CA HIS A 66 3.97 -1.03 -12.11
C HIS A 66 5.06 0.02 -11.98
N SER A 67 5.58 0.47 -13.13
CA SER A 67 6.68 1.44 -13.20
C SER A 67 6.87 1.95 -14.62
N THR A 68 7.62 3.04 -14.76
CA THR A 68 8.07 3.57 -16.05
C THR A 68 8.89 2.55 -16.86
N SER A 69 9.52 1.58 -16.20
CA SER A 69 10.22 0.46 -16.84
C SER A 69 9.28 -0.67 -17.29
N ARG A 70 7.97 -0.54 -17.10
CA ARG A 70 6.91 -1.51 -17.42
C ARG A 70 7.10 -2.90 -16.78
N ARG A 71 7.87 -2.99 -15.72
CA ARG A 71 8.18 -4.23 -14.99
C ARG A 71 8.44 -3.94 -13.52
N ILE A 72 8.31 -4.96 -12.68
CA ILE A 72 8.69 -4.89 -11.27
C ILE A 72 10.22 -4.93 -11.17
N ARG A 73 10.78 -3.95 -10.46
CA ARG A 73 12.23 -3.85 -10.22
C ARG A 73 12.56 -4.45 -8.86
N TRP A 74 12.69 -5.76 -8.80
CA TRP A 74 12.87 -6.54 -7.58
C TRP A 74 13.98 -6.03 -6.65
N LYS A 75 15.03 -5.41 -7.20
CA LYS A 75 16.10 -4.79 -6.42
C LYS A 75 15.61 -3.60 -5.58
N LEU A 76 14.55 -2.91 -6.01
CA LEU A 76 13.89 -1.84 -5.27
C LEU A 76 12.89 -2.35 -4.23
N ILE A 77 12.64 -3.65 -4.20
CA ILE A 77 11.85 -4.32 -3.16
C ILE A 77 12.77 -4.88 -2.08
N TRP A 78 13.63 -5.84 -2.44
CA TRP A 78 14.37 -6.61 -1.44
C TRP A 78 15.44 -5.84 -0.68
N ARG A 79 16.15 -4.92 -1.36
CA ARG A 79 17.19 -4.11 -0.70
C ARG A 79 16.63 -3.14 0.33
N PRO A 80 15.63 -2.31 0.00
CA PRO A 80 14.99 -1.46 0.99
C PRO A 80 14.26 -2.27 2.06
N ALA A 81 13.56 -3.34 1.70
CA ALA A 81 12.84 -4.17 2.65
C ALA A 81 13.72 -4.66 3.81
N ALA A 82 14.94 -5.10 3.51
CA ALA A 82 15.90 -5.58 4.51
C ALA A 82 16.25 -4.54 5.58
N VAL A 83 16.07 -3.24 5.29
CA VAL A 83 16.33 -2.14 6.22
C VAL A 83 15.03 -1.59 6.81
N VAL A 84 14.02 -1.41 5.95
CA VAL A 84 12.76 -0.77 6.31
C VAL A 84 11.96 -1.62 7.31
N PHE A 85 11.83 -2.92 7.06
CA PHE A 85 11.05 -3.81 7.95
C PHE A 85 11.60 -3.84 9.39
N PRO A 86 12.90 -4.07 9.64
CA PRO A 86 13.43 -4.00 11.00
C PRO A 86 13.19 -2.65 11.69
N ILE A 87 13.35 -1.54 10.96
CA ILE A 87 13.15 -0.21 11.54
C ILE A 87 11.69 -0.01 11.96
N TYR A 88 10.71 -0.31 11.08
CA TYR A 88 9.30 -0.20 11.43
C TYR A 88 8.92 -1.15 12.57
N THR A 89 9.33 -2.41 12.51
CA THR A 89 9.05 -3.38 13.57
C THR A 89 9.59 -2.95 14.92
N ILE A 90 10.86 -2.49 14.98
CA ILE A 90 11.47 -2.01 16.22
C ILE A 90 10.77 -0.74 16.71
N SER A 91 10.48 0.22 15.81
CA SER A 91 9.81 1.48 16.19
C SER A 91 8.41 1.24 16.75
N ILE A 92 7.63 0.38 16.11
CA ILE A 92 6.27 0.07 16.55
C ILE A 92 6.29 -0.74 17.86
N ALA A 93 7.18 -1.72 17.97
CA ALA A 93 7.36 -2.47 19.22
C ALA A 93 7.82 -1.55 20.38
N ALA A 94 8.76 -0.64 20.12
CA ALA A 94 9.20 0.33 21.12
C ALA A 94 8.07 1.28 21.53
N THR A 95 7.29 1.78 20.57
CA THR A 95 6.11 2.61 20.86
C THR A 95 5.12 1.87 21.75
N PHE A 96 4.81 0.61 21.39
CA PHE A 96 3.92 -0.24 22.18
C PHE A 96 4.42 -0.44 23.61
N LEU A 97 5.71 -0.71 23.79
CA LEU A 97 6.31 -0.90 25.12
C LEU A 97 6.38 0.40 25.93
N LEU A 98 6.61 1.55 25.30
CA LEU A 98 6.75 2.85 25.96
C LEU A 98 5.42 3.51 26.30
N THR A 99 4.39 3.31 25.47
CA THR A 99 3.05 3.91 25.69
C THR A 99 2.15 3.07 26.60
N GLY A 100 2.65 1.95 27.09
CA GLY A 100 1.92 1.00 27.91
C GLY A 100 1.29 -0.11 27.06
N ALA A 101 1.53 -1.35 27.49
CA ALA A 101 0.91 -2.53 26.87
C ALA A 101 -0.53 -2.77 27.42
N GLU A 102 -1.28 -1.69 27.64
CA GLU A 102 -2.68 -1.80 28.04
C GLU A 102 -3.45 -2.59 27.01
N GLY A 103 -4.24 -3.57 27.46
CA GLY A 103 -4.97 -4.47 26.55
C GLY A 103 -4.12 -5.60 25.93
N PHE A 104 -2.82 -5.72 26.27
CA PHE A 104 -2.03 -6.87 25.81
C PHE A 104 -2.51 -8.16 26.47
N SER A 105 -2.78 -9.15 25.64
CA SER A 105 -3.10 -10.51 26.07
C SER A 105 -2.31 -11.53 25.26
N TRP A 106 -1.83 -12.58 25.91
CA TRP A 106 -1.15 -13.66 25.23
C TRP A 106 -2.13 -14.81 24.94
N PRO A 107 -2.64 -14.96 23.71
CA PRO A 107 -3.62 -15.99 23.36
C PRO A 107 -3.02 -17.40 23.28
N GLY A 108 -1.70 -17.52 23.42
CA GLY A 108 -0.96 -18.75 23.13
C GLY A 108 -0.74 -18.99 21.63
N LEU A 109 0.26 -19.80 21.30
CA LEU A 109 0.47 -20.27 19.93
C LEU A 109 -0.39 -21.51 19.68
N ASN A 110 -1.66 -21.31 19.41
CA ASN A 110 -2.62 -22.30 19.01
C ASN A 110 -2.92 -22.21 17.49
N LEU A 111 -3.67 -23.14 16.95
CA LEU A 111 -4.02 -23.19 15.52
C LEU A 111 -4.68 -21.88 15.05
N ARG A 112 -5.57 -21.30 15.85
CA ARG A 112 -6.27 -20.06 15.53
C ARG A 112 -5.30 -18.88 15.43
N THR A 113 -4.46 -18.66 16.44
CA THR A 113 -3.45 -17.58 16.44
C THR A 113 -2.46 -17.75 15.29
N THR A 114 -2.01 -18.98 15.04
CA THR A 114 -1.11 -19.29 13.92
C THR A 114 -1.78 -19.00 12.57
N ALA A 115 -3.06 -19.35 12.41
CA ALA A 115 -3.81 -19.05 11.19
C ALA A 115 -3.98 -17.53 10.99
N VAL A 116 -4.30 -16.77 12.03
CA VAL A 116 -4.37 -15.30 11.97
C VAL A 116 -3.03 -14.71 11.52
N LEU A 117 -1.93 -15.10 12.15
CA LEU A 117 -0.60 -14.60 11.78
C LEU A 117 -0.24 -14.96 10.33
N ALA A 118 -0.59 -16.16 9.88
CA ALA A 118 -0.37 -16.58 8.48
C ALA A 118 -1.19 -15.71 7.50
N VAL A 119 -2.46 -15.45 7.80
CA VAL A 119 -3.32 -14.55 7.01
C VAL A 119 -2.71 -13.14 6.94
N ILE A 120 -2.30 -12.59 8.08
CA ILE A 120 -1.66 -11.27 8.14
C ILE A 120 -0.41 -11.23 7.27
N ILE A 121 0.51 -12.20 7.41
CA ILE A 121 1.78 -12.23 6.66
C ILE A 121 1.53 -12.32 5.15
N ILE A 122 0.51 -13.05 4.72
CA ILE A 122 0.21 -13.24 3.29
C ILE A 122 -0.61 -12.09 2.71
N LEU A 123 -1.66 -11.67 3.40
CA LEU A 123 -2.62 -10.70 2.84
C LEU A 123 -2.21 -9.25 3.03
N THR A 124 -1.47 -8.88 4.08
CA THR A 124 -1.06 -7.48 4.28
C THR A 124 -0.20 -6.94 3.12
N PRO A 125 0.82 -7.65 2.59
CA PRO A 125 1.54 -7.18 1.42
C PRO A 125 0.65 -6.99 0.19
N LEU A 126 -0.34 -7.87 0.00
CA LEU A 126 -1.28 -7.79 -1.12
C LEU A 126 -2.26 -6.62 -0.96
N GLN A 127 -2.76 -6.41 0.25
CA GLN A 127 -3.61 -5.27 0.61
C GLN A 127 -2.87 -3.94 0.38
N CYS A 128 -1.66 -3.79 0.92
CA CYS A 128 -0.85 -2.59 0.72
C CYS A 128 -0.51 -2.37 -0.77
N ALA A 129 -0.14 -3.43 -1.50
CA ALA A 129 0.06 -3.32 -2.93
C ALA A 129 -1.21 -2.88 -3.65
N ALA A 130 -2.37 -3.42 -3.30
CA ALA A 130 -3.64 -3.06 -3.91
C ALA A 130 -3.95 -1.56 -3.78
N GLU A 131 -3.76 -1.00 -2.61
CA GLU A 131 -3.94 0.44 -2.37
C GLU A 131 -2.93 1.27 -3.17
N GLU A 132 -1.66 0.88 -3.20
CA GLU A 132 -0.67 1.59 -4.00
C GLU A 132 -0.98 1.52 -5.51
N TYR A 133 -1.48 0.38 -6.00
CA TYR A 133 -1.89 0.24 -7.40
C TYR A 133 -3.09 1.13 -7.76
N VAL A 134 -4.07 1.25 -6.86
CA VAL A 134 -5.24 2.10 -7.09
C VAL A 134 -4.88 3.58 -6.99
N PHE A 135 -4.29 3.98 -5.89
CA PHE A 135 -4.10 5.40 -5.60
C PHE A 135 -2.88 6.00 -6.31
N ARG A 136 -1.79 5.24 -6.46
CA ARG A 136 -0.54 5.72 -7.10
C ARG A 136 -0.36 5.15 -8.49
N GLY A 137 -0.77 3.91 -8.74
CA GLY A 137 -0.72 3.29 -10.05
C GLY A 137 -1.75 3.85 -11.03
N LEU A 138 -3.03 3.92 -10.63
CA LEU A 138 -4.09 4.45 -11.50
C LEU A 138 -4.32 5.95 -11.27
N ALA A 139 -4.75 6.36 -10.08
CA ALA A 139 -5.22 7.72 -9.85
C ALA A 139 -4.10 8.75 -10.03
N GLN A 140 -2.95 8.59 -9.37
CA GLN A 140 -1.84 9.53 -9.46
C GLN A 140 -1.29 9.65 -10.88
N GLN A 141 -1.08 8.52 -11.60
CA GLN A 141 -0.55 8.56 -12.96
C GLN A 141 -1.54 9.20 -13.93
N THR A 142 -2.81 8.84 -13.85
CA THR A 142 -3.87 9.39 -14.71
C THR A 142 -4.03 10.89 -14.49
N LEU A 143 -4.18 11.32 -13.23
CA LEU A 143 -4.37 12.74 -12.90
C LEU A 143 -3.12 13.56 -13.20
N GLY A 144 -1.93 13.02 -12.94
CA GLY A 144 -0.67 13.68 -13.27
C GLY A 144 -0.51 13.91 -14.77
N THR A 145 -0.98 12.96 -15.61
CA THR A 145 -0.99 13.08 -17.06
C THR A 145 -2.04 14.08 -17.55
N TRP A 146 -3.28 14.00 -17.07
CA TRP A 146 -4.36 14.90 -17.49
C TRP A 146 -4.14 16.33 -17.07
N LEU A 147 -3.71 16.55 -15.83
CA LEU A 147 -3.50 17.88 -15.27
C LEU A 147 -2.09 18.42 -15.56
N LYS A 148 -1.25 17.65 -16.26
CA LYS A 148 0.11 18.01 -16.69
C LYS A 148 1.02 18.49 -15.53
N SER A 149 0.76 18.02 -14.31
CA SER A 149 1.56 18.36 -13.14
C SER A 149 1.60 17.19 -12.16
N PRO A 150 2.78 16.78 -11.70
CA PRO A 150 2.92 15.73 -10.69
C PRO A 150 2.26 16.12 -9.36
N ALA A 151 2.19 17.41 -9.03
CA ALA A 151 1.58 17.88 -7.79
C ALA A 151 0.09 17.50 -7.72
N TRP A 152 -0.66 17.72 -8.79
CA TRP A 152 -2.07 17.32 -8.83
C TRP A 152 -2.24 15.80 -8.79
N GLY A 153 -1.37 15.07 -9.48
CA GLY A 153 -1.37 13.60 -9.39
C GLY A 153 -1.18 13.10 -7.96
N ILE A 154 -0.32 13.76 -7.18
CA ILE A 154 -0.06 13.39 -5.79
C ILE A 154 -1.20 13.85 -4.87
N LEU A 155 -1.65 15.12 -4.97
CA LEU A 155 -2.53 15.73 -3.97
C LEU A 155 -4.00 15.35 -4.13
N VAL A 156 -4.50 15.22 -5.37
CA VAL A 156 -5.92 14.94 -5.61
C VAL A 156 -6.38 13.57 -5.09
N PRO A 157 -5.58 12.48 -5.16
CA PRO A 157 -5.98 11.20 -4.57
C PRO A 157 -5.99 11.17 -3.04
N VAL A 158 -5.33 12.14 -2.34
CA VAL A 158 -5.18 12.12 -0.87
C VAL A 158 -6.53 12.12 -0.14
N PRO A 159 -7.49 13.02 -0.41
CA PRO A 159 -8.78 12.98 0.26
C PRO A 159 -9.53 11.67 0.08
N PHE A 160 -9.43 11.04 -1.09
CA PHE A 160 -10.08 9.76 -1.35
C PHE A 160 -9.42 8.62 -0.59
N PHE A 161 -8.12 8.68 -0.38
CA PHE A 161 -7.40 7.74 0.47
C PHE A 161 -7.78 7.91 1.94
N MET A 162 -7.94 9.15 2.40
CA MET A 162 -8.37 9.49 3.76
C MET A 162 -9.77 8.98 4.09
N ILE A 163 -10.73 9.10 3.16
CA ILE A 163 -12.12 8.65 3.36
C ILE A 163 -12.20 7.13 3.63
N GLY A 164 -11.24 6.35 3.13
CA GLY A 164 -11.13 4.92 3.41
C GLY A 164 -10.68 4.56 4.84
N HIS A 165 -10.42 5.57 5.70
CA HIS A 165 -9.89 5.39 7.05
C HIS A 165 -10.69 6.21 8.05
N GLU A 166 -11.29 5.56 9.05
CA GLU A 166 -12.21 6.16 10.02
C GLU A 166 -11.51 6.71 11.28
N TYR A 167 -10.35 7.35 11.11
CA TYR A 167 -9.61 7.97 12.20
C TYR A 167 -10.15 9.35 12.56
N GLY A 168 -9.95 9.76 13.83
CA GLY A 168 -10.09 11.15 14.26
C GLY A 168 -9.09 12.07 13.55
N TRP A 169 -9.17 13.39 13.81
CA TRP A 169 -8.46 14.40 13.04
C TRP A 169 -6.92 14.22 12.99
N LEU A 170 -6.28 13.79 14.09
CA LEU A 170 -4.84 13.51 14.11
C LEU A 170 -4.47 12.32 13.20
N GLY A 171 -5.26 11.25 13.25
CA GLY A 171 -5.06 10.10 12.40
C GLY A 171 -5.29 10.45 10.92
N GLN A 172 -6.30 11.28 10.61
CA GLN A 172 -6.53 11.76 9.25
C GLN A 172 -5.35 12.58 8.71
N ILE A 173 -4.70 13.41 9.55
CA ILE A 173 -3.48 14.12 9.16
C ILE A 173 -2.33 13.13 8.91
N ASP A 174 -2.16 12.12 9.75
CA ASP A 174 -1.13 11.07 9.57
C ASP A 174 -1.32 10.33 8.24
N ILE A 175 -2.55 9.91 7.94
CA ILE A 175 -2.91 9.29 6.67
C ILE A 175 -2.63 10.21 5.48
N ALA A 176 -2.92 11.51 5.59
CA ALA A 176 -2.63 12.49 4.54
C ALA A 176 -1.13 12.64 4.30
N VAL A 177 -0.33 12.77 5.37
CA VAL A 177 1.14 12.85 5.30
C VAL A 177 1.70 11.59 4.67
N PHE A 178 1.23 10.41 5.11
CA PHE A 178 1.62 9.13 4.53
C PHE A 178 1.30 9.09 3.03
N ALA A 179 0.08 9.46 2.64
CA ALA A 179 -0.36 9.44 1.25
C ALA A 179 0.51 10.33 0.35
N ILE A 180 0.85 11.54 0.81
CA ILE A 180 1.74 12.47 0.11
C ILE A 180 3.16 11.89 0.00
N CYS A 181 3.71 11.35 1.08
CA CYS A 181 5.04 10.74 1.12
C CYS A 181 5.15 9.58 0.11
N MET A 182 4.17 8.69 0.07
CA MET A 182 4.14 7.58 -0.90
C MET A 182 4.02 8.11 -2.34
N GLY A 183 3.17 9.11 -2.58
CA GLY A 183 3.06 9.76 -3.88
C GLY A 183 4.36 10.40 -4.36
N LEU A 184 5.12 11.05 -3.46
CA LEU A 184 6.44 11.62 -3.74
C LEU A 184 7.46 10.52 -4.10
N LEU A 185 7.45 9.38 -3.41
CA LEU A 185 8.33 8.24 -3.73
C LEU A 185 8.02 7.65 -5.10
N VAL A 186 6.74 7.54 -5.48
CA VAL A 186 6.35 7.12 -6.84
C VAL A 186 6.89 8.08 -7.88
N TRP A 187 6.70 9.37 -7.69
CA TRP A 187 7.19 10.39 -8.60
C TRP A 187 8.73 10.35 -8.72
N LYS A 188 9.44 10.20 -7.61
CA LYS A 188 10.91 10.14 -7.58
C LYS A 188 11.45 8.86 -8.22
N SER A 189 10.87 7.70 -7.91
CA SER A 189 11.36 6.39 -8.34
C SER A 189 10.85 5.97 -9.72
N GLY A 190 9.72 6.55 -10.17
CA GLY A 190 9.01 6.14 -11.36
C GLY A 190 8.36 4.75 -11.23
N GLY A 191 7.93 4.33 -10.02
CA GLY A 191 7.25 3.05 -9.82
C GLY A 191 6.75 2.83 -8.40
N LEU A 192 6.01 1.75 -8.22
CA LEU A 192 5.27 1.43 -7.00
C LEU A 192 6.09 0.64 -5.97
N GLU A 193 7.28 0.15 -6.31
CA GLU A 193 8.04 -0.79 -5.49
C GLU A 193 8.36 -0.24 -4.09
N LEU A 194 8.84 1.00 -4.03
CA LEU A 194 9.22 1.61 -2.75
C LEU A 194 8.03 1.96 -1.86
N PRO A 195 6.96 2.60 -2.38
CA PRO A 195 5.75 2.78 -1.60
C PRO A 195 5.19 1.47 -1.05
N ILE A 196 5.11 0.41 -1.88
CA ILE A 196 4.64 -0.90 -1.42
C ILE A 196 5.49 -1.42 -0.27
N VAL A 197 6.82 -1.29 -0.34
CA VAL A 197 7.72 -1.74 0.74
C VAL A 197 7.49 -0.96 2.04
N LEU A 198 7.42 0.38 1.98
CA LEU A 198 7.21 1.19 3.17
C LEU A 198 5.82 0.97 3.76
N HIS A 199 4.81 0.93 2.91
CA HIS A 199 3.42 0.67 3.31
C HIS A 199 3.28 -0.70 3.97
N THR A 200 3.81 -1.75 3.32
CA THR A 200 3.79 -3.10 3.88
C THR A 200 4.53 -3.17 5.21
N ALA A 201 5.69 -2.53 5.33
CA ALA A 201 6.46 -2.55 6.57
C ALA A 201 5.69 -1.88 7.73
N ASN A 202 5.03 -0.75 7.46
CA ASN A 202 4.17 -0.09 8.45
C ASN A 202 3.01 -0.99 8.89
N ASN A 203 2.18 -1.41 7.94
CA ASN A 203 0.96 -2.15 8.23
C ASN A 203 1.24 -3.55 8.79
N LEU A 204 2.22 -4.28 8.23
CA LEU A 204 2.56 -5.62 8.70
C LEU A 204 3.06 -5.58 10.16
N SER A 205 3.89 -4.58 10.51
CA SER A 205 4.40 -4.45 11.87
C SER A 205 3.28 -4.15 12.89
N LEU A 206 2.26 -3.37 12.49
CA LEU A 206 1.08 -3.11 13.32
C LEU A 206 0.18 -4.35 13.41
N PHE A 207 -0.15 -4.96 12.27
CA PHE A 207 -1.08 -6.08 12.21
C PHE A 207 -0.54 -7.33 12.91
N LEU A 208 0.77 -7.55 12.92
CA LEU A 208 1.38 -8.65 13.67
C LEU A 208 1.19 -8.52 15.19
N LEU A 209 0.95 -7.31 15.71
CA LEU A 209 0.63 -7.09 17.12
C LEU A 209 -0.86 -7.23 17.42
N SER A 210 -1.73 -7.12 16.41
CA SER A 210 -3.19 -7.06 16.62
C SER A 210 -3.82 -8.29 17.27
N PRO A 211 -3.35 -9.54 17.05
CA PRO A 211 -3.88 -10.70 17.79
C PRO A 211 -3.56 -10.68 19.27
N PHE A 212 -2.55 -9.89 19.66
CA PHE A 212 -2.11 -9.74 21.06
C PHE A 212 -2.65 -8.47 21.71
N ASN A 213 -3.05 -7.50 20.92
CA ASN A 213 -3.71 -6.27 21.36
C ASN A 213 -4.68 -5.80 20.25
N PRO A 214 -5.95 -6.25 20.29
CA PRO A 214 -6.96 -5.91 19.30
C PRO A 214 -7.16 -4.40 19.11
N SER A 215 -7.04 -3.60 20.20
CA SER A 215 -7.22 -2.15 20.16
C SER A 215 -6.22 -1.40 19.26
N ILE A 216 -5.15 -2.07 18.81
CA ILE A 216 -4.19 -1.48 17.87
C ILE A 216 -4.83 -1.16 16.51
N LEU A 217 -5.85 -1.92 16.10
CA LEU A 217 -6.55 -1.73 14.83
C LEU A 217 -7.83 -0.89 14.95
N GLU A 218 -8.22 -0.51 16.17
CA GLU A 218 -9.36 0.38 16.36
C GLU A 218 -9.07 1.73 15.71
N GLN A 219 -9.99 2.13 14.83
CA GLN A 219 -9.96 3.44 14.21
C GLN A 219 -10.74 4.41 15.10
N GLY A 220 -10.26 5.61 15.23
CA GLY A 220 -10.83 6.62 16.12
C GLY A 220 -9.78 7.66 16.49
N ASP A 221 -9.84 8.18 17.71
CA ASP A 221 -8.91 9.20 18.16
C ASP A 221 -7.51 8.62 18.44
N VAL A 222 -6.52 9.24 17.82
CA VAL A 222 -5.11 8.87 17.95
C VAL A 222 -4.45 9.73 19.02
N ALA A 223 -3.75 9.12 19.97
CA ALA A 223 -2.98 9.85 20.98
C ALA A 223 -1.88 10.72 20.31
N PRO A 224 -1.68 11.98 20.78
CA PRO A 224 -0.69 12.88 20.17
C PRO A 224 0.73 12.29 20.11
N SER A 225 1.13 11.49 21.08
CA SER A 225 2.44 10.83 21.09
C SER A 225 2.56 9.80 19.96
N ARG A 226 1.53 8.98 19.74
CA ARG A 226 1.50 8.00 18.62
C ARG A 226 1.52 8.72 17.27
N PHE A 227 0.72 9.78 17.14
CA PHE A 227 0.71 10.62 15.93
C PHE A 227 2.11 11.17 15.61
N LEU A 228 2.79 11.79 16.59
CA LEU A 228 4.13 12.36 16.38
C LEU A 228 5.15 11.30 15.97
N ILE A 229 5.11 10.12 16.59
CA ILE A 229 6.02 9.00 16.25
C ILE A 229 5.74 8.51 14.82
N SER A 230 4.49 8.28 14.46
CA SER A 230 4.09 7.78 13.15
C SER A 230 4.47 8.75 12.03
N VAL A 231 4.10 10.02 12.15
CA VAL A 231 4.43 11.07 11.18
C VAL A 231 5.95 11.23 11.04
N THR A 232 6.67 11.26 12.17
CA THR A 232 8.14 11.38 12.14
C THR A 232 8.77 10.19 11.44
N LEU A 233 8.36 8.97 11.76
CA LEU A 233 8.85 7.75 11.13
C LEU A 233 8.59 7.77 9.63
N THR A 234 7.37 8.10 9.20
CA THR A 234 6.98 8.22 7.79
C THR A 234 7.85 9.22 7.04
N ILE A 235 8.04 10.42 7.58
CA ILE A 235 8.85 11.47 6.96
C ILE A 235 10.32 11.06 6.88
N VAL A 236 10.89 10.55 7.98
CA VAL A 236 12.31 10.13 8.04
C VAL A 236 12.56 8.99 7.07
N MET A 237 11.71 7.97 7.04
CA MET A 237 11.88 6.83 6.14
C MET A 237 11.71 7.23 4.67
N THR A 238 10.78 8.14 4.38
CA THR A 238 10.62 8.72 3.04
C THR A 238 11.86 9.50 2.63
N ALA A 239 12.39 10.37 3.49
CA ALA A 239 13.59 11.15 3.23
C ALA A 239 14.82 10.25 3.05
N ALA A 240 15.01 9.25 3.91
CA ALA A 240 16.10 8.29 3.80
C ALA A 240 16.06 7.52 2.48
N THR A 241 14.85 7.04 2.09
CA THR A 241 14.64 6.35 0.82
C THR A 241 14.89 7.27 -0.37
N TRP A 242 14.46 8.53 -0.29
CA TRP A 242 14.72 9.53 -1.32
C TRP A 242 16.22 9.78 -1.51
N VAL A 243 16.97 9.97 -0.42
CA VAL A 243 18.44 10.16 -0.45
C VAL A 243 19.12 8.91 -1.02
N TRP A 244 18.71 7.74 -0.60
CA TRP A 244 19.24 6.48 -1.13
C TRP A 244 19.01 6.36 -2.64
N LEU A 245 17.81 6.65 -3.15
CA LEU A 245 17.51 6.69 -4.58
C LEU A 245 18.39 7.67 -5.33
N SER A 246 18.61 8.86 -4.77
CA SER A 246 19.41 9.91 -5.41
C SER A 246 20.87 9.49 -5.55
N ARG A 247 21.37 8.64 -4.65
CA ARG A 247 22.77 8.15 -4.67
C ARG A 247 22.95 6.90 -5.55
N THR A 248 21.89 6.11 -5.77
CA THR A 248 22.03 4.81 -6.45
C THR A 248 21.75 4.86 -7.96
N ASP A 249 21.39 6.02 -8.50
CA ASP A 249 21.08 6.25 -9.95
C ASP A 249 20.15 5.16 -10.55
N THR A 250 19.14 4.78 -9.79
CA THR A 250 18.20 3.70 -10.17
C THR A 250 17.18 4.12 -11.24
N ARG A 251 17.27 5.37 -11.76
CA ARG A 251 16.37 5.92 -12.79
C ARG A 251 16.62 5.42 -14.21
N ARG A 252 17.69 4.68 -14.47
CA ARG A 252 17.98 4.17 -15.81
C ARG A 252 17.03 3.05 -16.21
N GLY A 253 15.77 3.44 -16.53
CA GLY A 253 15.08 2.81 -17.66
C GLY A 253 15.82 3.24 -18.93
N PRO A 254 15.70 2.51 -20.05
CA PRO A 254 16.28 2.96 -21.32
C PRO A 254 15.82 4.40 -21.53
N ALA A 255 16.77 5.30 -21.72
CA ALA A 255 16.46 6.64 -22.20
C ALA A 255 15.48 6.47 -23.33
N VAL A 256 14.32 7.11 -23.26
CA VAL A 256 13.48 7.26 -24.45
C VAL A 256 14.44 7.90 -25.45
N ALA A 257 14.83 7.15 -26.48
CA ALA A 257 15.68 7.68 -27.53
C ALA A 257 14.96 8.95 -27.98
N GLU A 258 15.57 10.11 -27.76
CA GLU A 258 15.08 11.33 -28.39
C GLU A 258 15.00 11.00 -29.89
N PRO A 259 13.86 11.27 -30.55
CA PRO A 259 13.80 11.12 -31.98
C PRO A 259 14.98 11.90 -32.56
N PRO A 260 15.66 11.36 -33.58
CA PRO A 260 16.80 12.05 -34.21
C PRO A 260 16.38 13.49 -34.53
N ARG A 261 17.10 14.47 -34.01
CA ARG A 261 16.80 15.89 -34.21
C ARG A 261 17.04 16.38 -35.62
N ASP A 262 17.62 15.54 -36.47
CA ASP A 262 18.02 15.87 -37.83
C ASP A 262 17.52 14.84 -38.87
N GLN A 263 16.21 14.73 -39.00
CA GLN A 263 15.68 14.37 -40.34
C GLN A 263 15.20 15.68 -40.97
N PRO A 264 15.84 16.11 -42.07
CA PRO A 264 15.30 17.19 -42.91
C PRO A 264 13.87 16.79 -43.29
N GLU A 265 12.94 17.69 -43.12
CA GLU A 265 11.54 17.57 -43.54
C GLU A 265 11.58 17.17 -45.04
N GLU A 266 11.27 15.90 -45.31
CA GLU A 266 11.21 15.39 -46.67
C GLU A 266 10.13 16.18 -47.39
N ALA A 267 10.59 17.04 -48.33
CA ALA A 267 9.73 17.94 -49.05
C ALA A 267 8.58 17.16 -49.73
N ALA A 268 7.36 17.49 -49.36
CA ALA A 268 6.18 16.89 -50.00
C ALA A 268 6.27 16.99 -51.49
N PRO A 269 5.97 15.93 -52.25
CA PRO A 269 6.02 15.97 -53.74
C PRO A 269 5.05 17.02 -54.27
N PRO A 270 5.41 17.73 -55.36
CA PRO A 270 4.58 18.78 -55.92
C PRO A 270 3.23 18.19 -56.37
N VAL A 271 2.16 18.83 -55.97
CA VAL A 271 0.80 18.54 -56.47
C VAL A 271 0.79 18.91 -57.94
N VAL A 272 0.67 17.92 -58.82
CA VAL A 272 0.42 18.12 -60.26
C VAL A 272 -1.08 18.44 -60.39
N VAL A 273 -1.36 19.63 -60.93
CA VAL A 273 -2.72 20.10 -61.26
C VAL A 273 -3.18 19.44 -62.57
#